data_6d3c61a1725f927742f3d060a0e98f14
#
_entry.id   6d3c61a1725f927742f3d060a0e98f14
#
_cell.length_a   1.000
_cell.length_b   1.000
_cell.length_c   1.000
_cell.angle_alpha   90.00
_cell.angle_beta   90.00
_cell.angle_gamma   90.00
#
_symmetry.space_group_name_H-M   'P 1'
#
loop_
_entity.id
_entity.type
_entity.pdbx_description
1 polymer ?
#
loop_
_entity_poly.entity_id
_entity_poly.type
_entity_poly.pdbx_seq_one_letter_code
_entity_poly.pdbx_strand_id
1 'polypeptide(L)'
;LFPEQLTYIINHAENQYLFIDLSFVELVESLESDLEGVKGYVILTDKDNMPDTKLNNAMCYEDLISGESEEFDWPEFDENTASSLCYTSGTTGNPKGVLYSHRSTILHAWIVSSGNVAKVSSSSCILPVVPMFHVNAWGIPYAGAMFGAKLVFPGPALDGASVYELIDNEKPDLLMGVPTVWLGLLQHLNETNQTLDCVETALVGGSAAPRAMIQEFEEKHDVFLMHGWGMTEMSPLGTATSRTKEMEDM
;
A
#
# COMPACT_ATOMS: atom_id res chain seq x y z
N LEU A 1 -1.47 8.14 13.67
CA LEU A 1 -2.78 8.63 14.15
C LEU A 1 -2.80 8.58 15.67
N PHE A 2 -3.48 9.54 16.29
CA PHE A 2 -3.69 9.53 17.74
C PHE A 2 -4.89 8.63 18.10
N PRO A 3 -4.96 8.09 19.33
CA PRO A 3 -6.06 7.23 19.77
C PRO A 3 -7.45 7.81 19.48
N GLU A 4 -7.67 9.09 19.75
CA GLU A 4 -8.95 9.79 19.53
C GLU A 4 -9.34 9.82 18.04
N GLN A 5 -8.34 9.91 17.14
CA GLN A 5 -8.58 9.86 15.69
C GLN A 5 -8.96 8.45 15.24
N LEU A 6 -8.34 7.41 15.82
CA LEU A 6 -8.68 6.02 15.54
C LEU A 6 -10.10 5.70 15.99
N THR A 7 -10.46 6.06 17.23
CA THR A 7 -11.83 5.92 17.75
C THR A 7 -12.83 6.63 16.84
N TYR A 8 -12.54 7.90 16.46
CA TYR A 8 -13.40 8.63 15.54
C TYR A 8 -13.57 7.92 14.19
N ILE A 9 -12.48 7.47 13.56
CA ILE A 9 -12.52 6.80 12.27
C ILE A 9 -13.34 5.52 12.33
N ILE A 10 -13.08 4.67 13.32
CA ILE A 10 -13.75 3.37 13.49
C ILE A 10 -15.26 3.57 13.69
N ASN A 11 -15.66 4.52 14.54
CA ASN A 11 -17.07 4.81 14.81
C ASN A 11 -17.74 5.50 13.62
N HIS A 12 -17.09 6.49 13.00
CA HIS A 12 -17.62 7.21 11.83
C HIS A 12 -17.78 6.30 10.59
N ALA A 13 -16.89 5.32 10.43
CA ALA A 13 -17.00 4.32 9.37
C ALA A 13 -18.01 3.20 9.69
N GLU A 14 -18.59 3.21 10.89
CA GLU A 14 -19.51 2.17 11.37
C GLU A 14 -18.92 0.75 11.25
N ASN A 15 -17.62 0.61 11.57
CA ASN A 15 -16.94 -0.67 11.47
C ASN A 15 -17.57 -1.70 12.39
N GLN A 16 -17.84 -2.89 11.86
CA GLN A 16 -18.43 -3.99 12.61
C GLN A 16 -17.40 -5.03 13.06
N TYR A 17 -16.34 -5.20 12.29
CA TYR A 17 -15.22 -6.08 12.62
C TYR A 17 -13.91 -5.35 12.33
N LEU A 18 -12.93 -5.53 13.21
CA LEU A 18 -11.58 -5.00 13.01
C LEU A 18 -10.61 -6.15 12.75
N PHE A 19 -9.91 -6.09 11.62
CA PHE A 19 -8.78 -6.96 11.32
C PHE A 19 -7.52 -6.23 11.73
N ILE A 20 -6.77 -6.80 12.67
CA ILE A 20 -5.63 -6.13 13.30
C ILE A 20 -4.37 -7.00 13.29
N ASP A 21 -3.24 -6.39 13.06
CA ASP A 21 -1.94 -7.02 13.26
C ASP A 21 -1.65 -7.19 14.76
N LEU A 22 -0.85 -8.21 15.11
CA LEU A 22 -0.44 -8.50 16.49
C LEU A 22 0.10 -7.28 17.23
N SER A 23 0.84 -6.42 16.55
CA SER A 23 1.44 -5.22 17.13
C SER A 23 0.44 -4.16 17.59
N PHE A 24 -0.82 -4.26 17.17
CA PHE A 24 -1.88 -3.30 17.51
C PHE A 24 -2.87 -3.80 18.57
N VAL A 25 -2.71 -5.02 19.09
CA VAL A 25 -3.65 -5.60 20.05
C VAL A 25 -3.79 -4.73 21.31
N GLU A 26 -2.68 -4.36 21.95
CA GLU A 26 -2.69 -3.51 23.15
C GLU A 26 -3.32 -2.13 22.91
N LEU A 27 -3.05 -1.55 21.72
CA LEU A 27 -3.63 -0.27 21.34
C LEU A 27 -5.16 -0.41 21.22
N VAL A 28 -5.66 -1.44 20.54
CA VAL A 28 -7.09 -1.64 20.33
C VAL A 28 -7.79 -1.99 21.64
N GLU A 29 -7.17 -2.77 22.54
CA GLU A 29 -7.67 -3.00 23.91
C GLU A 29 -7.91 -1.69 24.67
N SER A 30 -7.01 -0.72 24.50
CA SER A 30 -7.14 0.59 25.15
C SER A 30 -8.29 1.44 24.61
N LEU A 31 -8.77 1.15 23.40
CA LEU A 31 -9.85 1.88 22.73
C LEU A 31 -11.20 1.18 22.83
N GLU A 32 -11.24 -0.10 23.17
CA GLU A 32 -12.42 -0.95 23.04
C GLU A 32 -13.68 -0.36 23.68
N SER A 33 -13.54 0.25 24.87
CA SER A 33 -14.68 0.86 25.58
C SER A 33 -15.33 2.02 24.83
N ASP A 34 -14.62 2.65 23.91
CA ASP A 34 -15.07 3.82 23.15
C ASP A 34 -15.46 3.45 21.70
N LEU A 35 -15.35 2.16 21.33
CA LEU A 35 -15.71 1.67 20.01
C LEU A 35 -17.18 1.26 19.94
N GLU A 36 -17.98 2.10 19.26
CA GLU A 36 -19.41 1.87 19.08
C GLU A 36 -19.64 0.91 17.89
N GLY A 37 -20.42 -0.15 18.08
CA GLY A 37 -20.85 -1.03 16.99
C GLY A 37 -19.85 -2.11 16.55
N VAL A 38 -18.63 -2.15 17.06
CA VAL A 38 -17.68 -3.23 16.79
C VAL A 38 -18.15 -4.52 17.47
N LYS A 39 -18.31 -5.58 16.68
CA LYS A 39 -18.86 -6.88 17.10
C LYS A 39 -17.76 -7.90 17.42
N GLY A 40 -16.57 -7.71 16.87
CA GLY A 40 -15.45 -8.62 17.08
C GLY A 40 -14.15 -8.13 16.42
N TYR A 41 -13.07 -8.79 16.81
CA TYR A 41 -11.71 -8.46 16.41
C TYR A 41 -11.07 -9.70 15.82
N VAL A 42 -10.53 -9.59 14.60
CA VAL A 42 -9.81 -10.67 13.93
C VAL A 42 -8.32 -10.34 14.00
N ILE A 43 -7.58 -11.12 14.77
CA ILE A 43 -6.12 -10.95 14.92
C ILE A 43 -5.46 -11.73 13.80
N LEU A 44 -4.66 -11.03 12.97
CA LEU A 44 -3.98 -11.58 11.80
C LEU A 44 -2.79 -12.44 12.24
N THR A 45 -3.07 -13.65 12.69
CA THR A 45 -2.11 -14.61 13.23
C THR A 45 -2.64 -16.04 13.11
N ASP A 46 -1.77 -17.01 13.39
CA ASP A 46 -2.13 -18.40 13.61
C ASP A 46 -2.44 -18.69 15.09
N LYS A 47 -2.95 -19.88 15.35
CA LYS A 47 -3.36 -20.32 16.69
C LYS A 47 -2.23 -20.36 17.72
N ASP A 48 -1.02 -20.73 17.28
CA ASP A 48 0.12 -20.91 18.16
C ASP A 48 0.69 -19.54 18.62
N ASN A 49 0.45 -18.51 17.83
CA ASN A 49 0.89 -17.14 18.08
C ASN A 49 -0.27 -16.23 18.55
N MET A 50 -1.46 -16.78 18.78
CA MET A 50 -2.61 -15.98 19.28
C MET A 50 -2.29 -15.42 20.66
N PRO A 51 -2.32 -14.08 20.87
CA PRO A 51 -1.99 -13.48 22.16
C PRO A 51 -3.14 -13.72 23.17
N ASP A 52 -2.79 -13.72 24.44
CA ASP A 52 -3.77 -13.53 25.49
C ASP A 52 -4.28 -12.07 25.44
N THR A 53 -5.57 -11.90 25.18
CA THR A 53 -6.15 -10.58 24.93
C THR A 53 -7.46 -10.39 25.71
N LYS A 54 -7.74 -9.13 26.08
CA LYS A 54 -8.98 -8.72 26.74
C LYS A 54 -10.08 -8.31 25.78
N LEU A 55 -9.79 -8.26 24.47
CA LEU A 55 -10.76 -7.90 23.45
C LEU A 55 -11.94 -8.88 23.43
N ASN A 56 -13.15 -8.36 23.47
CA ASN A 56 -14.37 -9.16 23.40
C ASN A 56 -14.52 -9.78 22.00
N ASN A 57 -14.81 -11.07 21.92
CA ASN A 57 -14.95 -11.79 20.64
C ASN A 57 -13.70 -11.69 19.74
N ALA A 58 -12.52 -11.81 20.33
CA ALA A 58 -11.28 -11.93 19.57
C ALA A 58 -11.22 -13.28 18.85
N MET A 59 -10.85 -13.28 17.57
CA MET A 59 -10.77 -14.45 16.69
C MET A 59 -9.38 -14.51 16.08
N CYS A 60 -8.83 -15.73 15.95
CA CYS A 60 -7.63 -15.99 15.20
C CYS A 60 -7.98 -16.04 13.70
N TYR A 61 -7.22 -15.35 12.85
CA TYR A 61 -7.49 -15.31 11.41
C TYR A 61 -7.39 -16.67 10.75
N GLU A 62 -6.32 -17.43 11.03
CA GLU A 62 -6.13 -18.76 10.43
C GLU A 62 -7.21 -19.76 10.88
N ASP A 63 -7.66 -19.67 12.14
CA ASP A 63 -8.78 -20.49 12.62
C ASP A 63 -10.11 -20.07 11.95
N LEU A 64 -10.32 -18.77 11.71
CA LEU A 64 -11.51 -18.24 11.07
C LEU A 64 -11.69 -18.78 9.64
N ILE A 65 -10.59 -18.87 8.88
CA ILE A 65 -10.62 -19.30 7.47
C ILE A 65 -10.45 -20.82 7.30
N SER A 66 -9.97 -21.54 8.30
CA SER A 66 -9.58 -22.97 8.20
C SER A 66 -10.71 -23.93 7.80
N GLY A 67 -11.95 -23.55 8.03
CA GLY A 67 -13.14 -24.35 7.71
C GLY A 67 -13.92 -23.87 6.48
N GLU A 68 -13.45 -22.81 5.84
CA GLU A 68 -14.15 -22.18 4.72
C GLU A 68 -13.91 -22.93 3.40
N SER A 69 -14.87 -22.84 2.50
CA SER A 69 -14.77 -23.42 1.15
C SER A 69 -13.83 -22.60 0.27
N GLU A 70 -13.05 -23.28 -0.57
CA GLU A 70 -12.29 -22.65 -1.65
C GLU A 70 -13.19 -22.19 -2.82
N GLU A 71 -14.44 -22.68 -2.88
CA GLU A 71 -15.44 -22.27 -3.86
C GLU A 71 -16.31 -21.15 -3.28
N PHE A 72 -16.47 -20.07 -4.05
CA PHE A 72 -17.27 -18.91 -3.67
C PHE A 72 -18.11 -18.41 -4.86
N ASP A 73 -19.40 -18.29 -4.65
CA ASP A 73 -20.31 -17.71 -5.64
C ASP A 73 -20.22 -16.19 -5.59
N TRP A 74 -19.53 -15.61 -6.57
CA TRP A 74 -19.35 -14.16 -6.64
C TRP A 74 -20.68 -13.44 -6.92
N PRO A 75 -21.11 -12.53 -6.04
CA PRO A 75 -22.37 -11.82 -6.24
C PRO A 75 -22.28 -10.84 -7.41
N GLU A 76 -23.38 -10.73 -8.15
CA GLU A 76 -23.57 -9.65 -9.12
C GLU A 76 -24.09 -8.39 -8.39
N PHE A 77 -23.47 -7.23 -8.67
CA PHE A 77 -23.88 -5.95 -8.09
C PHE A 77 -23.52 -4.79 -9.02
N ASP A 78 -24.10 -3.60 -8.76
CA ASP A 78 -23.78 -2.37 -9.50
C ASP A 78 -22.31 -1.99 -9.29
N GLU A 79 -21.59 -1.71 -10.38
CA GLU A 79 -20.18 -1.29 -10.35
C GLU A 79 -19.94 -0.01 -9.52
N ASN A 80 -20.98 0.80 -9.29
CA ASN A 80 -20.92 1.99 -8.44
C ASN A 80 -21.08 1.68 -6.94
N THR A 81 -21.32 0.41 -6.58
CA THR A 81 -21.31 -0.02 -5.17
C THR A 81 -19.97 0.31 -4.51
N ALA A 82 -20.01 0.71 -3.25
CA ALA A 82 -18.82 1.01 -2.46
C ALA A 82 -17.88 -0.19 -2.35
N SER A 83 -16.59 0.02 -2.56
CA SER A 83 -15.55 -1.00 -2.46
C SER A 83 -14.66 -0.80 -1.25
N SER A 84 -14.24 0.42 -0.98
CA SER A 84 -13.35 0.75 0.13
C SER A 84 -13.51 2.19 0.58
N LEU A 85 -13.18 2.45 1.85
CA LEU A 85 -13.21 3.77 2.47
C LEU A 85 -11.82 4.12 2.98
N CYS A 86 -11.20 5.17 2.42
CA CYS A 86 -9.89 5.65 2.82
C CYS A 86 -10.01 7.00 3.53
N TYR A 87 -9.36 7.14 4.69
CA TYR A 87 -9.37 8.40 5.43
C TYR A 87 -8.15 9.26 5.10
N THR A 88 -8.38 10.56 4.94
CA THR A 88 -7.33 11.57 4.89
C THR A 88 -7.07 12.09 6.29
N SER A 89 -5.82 12.49 6.58
CA SER A 89 -5.45 13.04 7.90
C SER A 89 -6.15 14.36 8.24
N GLY A 90 -6.74 15.02 7.23
CA GLY A 90 -7.37 16.34 7.37
C GLY A 90 -6.37 17.41 7.86
N THR A 91 -6.23 18.49 7.15
CA THR A 91 -5.40 19.62 7.62
C THR A 91 -6.10 20.45 8.69
N THR A 92 -7.42 20.35 8.79
CA THR A 92 -8.26 21.04 9.76
C THR A 92 -9.45 20.16 10.18
N GLY A 93 -9.54 19.85 11.48
CA GLY A 93 -10.65 19.05 12.04
C GLY A 93 -10.46 17.55 11.96
N ASN A 94 -11.56 16.81 12.04
CA ASN A 94 -11.54 15.35 12.01
C ASN A 94 -11.11 14.78 10.66
N PRO A 95 -10.53 13.57 10.62
CA PRO A 95 -10.26 12.84 9.39
C PRO A 95 -11.50 12.72 8.51
N LYS A 96 -11.32 12.81 7.19
CA LYS A 96 -12.42 12.72 6.21
C LYS A 96 -12.32 11.41 5.45
N GLY A 97 -13.43 10.67 5.37
CA GLY A 97 -13.52 9.45 4.60
C GLY A 97 -13.79 9.71 3.13
N VAL A 98 -13.01 9.07 2.25
CA VAL A 98 -13.22 9.07 0.80
C VAL A 98 -13.68 7.67 0.40
N LEU A 99 -14.89 7.57 -0.11
CA LEU A 99 -15.52 6.31 -0.48
C LEU A 99 -15.24 6.01 -1.95
N TYR A 100 -14.56 4.88 -2.21
CA TYR A 100 -14.33 4.38 -3.57
C TYR A 100 -15.43 3.41 -3.99
N SER A 101 -15.79 3.44 -5.28
CA SER A 101 -16.62 2.41 -5.89
C SER A 101 -15.75 1.30 -6.51
N HIS A 102 -16.33 0.13 -6.76
CA HIS A 102 -15.67 -0.91 -7.55
C HIS A 102 -15.25 -0.37 -8.92
N ARG A 103 -16.10 0.45 -9.58
CA ARG A 103 -15.78 1.11 -10.84
C ARG A 103 -14.50 1.96 -10.74
N SER A 104 -14.39 2.86 -9.74
CA SER A 104 -13.22 3.74 -9.62
C SER A 104 -11.94 2.95 -9.33
N THR A 105 -12.03 1.89 -8.52
CA THR A 105 -10.92 0.99 -8.20
C THR A 105 -10.41 0.28 -9.46
N ILE A 106 -11.30 -0.29 -10.27
CA ILE A 106 -10.94 -1.00 -11.50
C ILE A 106 -10.36 -0.06 -12.55
N LEU A 107 -10.98 1.11 -12.76
CA LEU A 107 -10.46 2.11 -13.71
C LEU A 107 -9.07 2.60 -13.30
N HIS A 108 -8.83 2.81 -12.00
CA HIS A 108 -7.50 3.17 -11.50
C HIS A 108 -6.49 2.03 -11.74
N ALA A 109 -6.84 0.78 -11.42
CA ALA A 109 -5.97 -0.37 -11.64
C ALA A 109 -5.57 -0.50 -13.13
N TRP A 110 -6.47 -0.22 -14.04
CA TRP A 110 -6.20 -0.21 -15.49
C TRP A 110 -5.27 0.93 -15.90
N ILE A 111 -5.51 2.14 -15.39
CA ILE A 111 -4.71 3.31 -15.75
C ILE A 111 -3.29 3.16 -15.21
N VAL A 112 -3.13 2.77 -13.95
CA VAL A 112 -1.79 2.58 -13.36
C VAL A 112 -1.00 1.49 -14.08
N SER A 113 -1.66 0.47 -14.60
CA SER A 113 -1.04 -0.62 -15.35
C SER A 113 -0.76 -0.30 -16.82
N SER A 114 -1.20 0.88 -17.30
CA SER A 114 -0.99 1.26 -18.71
C SER A 114 0.49 1.41 -19.06
N GLY A 115 0.79 1.30 -20.36
CA GLY A 115 2.15 1.42 -20.90
C GLY A 115 2.84 2.77 -20.62
N ASN A 116 2.08 3.80 -20.27
CA ASN A 116 2.58 5.14 -19.95
C ASN A 116 2.75 5.38 -18.43
N VAL A 117 2.37 4.42 -17.60
CA VAL A 117 2.52 4.50 -16.15
C VAL A 117 3.38 3.31 -15.68
N ALA A 118 2.84 2.39 -14.90
CA ALA A 118 3.63 1.34 -14.25
C ALA A 118 3.82 0.06 -15.10
N LYS A 119 3.18 -0.05 -16.27
CA LYS A 119 3.32 -1.18 -17.22
C LYS A 119 3.10 -2.56 -16.59
N VAL A 120 2.21 -2.66 -15.60
CA VAL A 120 1.98 -3.90 -14.84
C VAL A 120 1.50 -5.03 -15.74
N SER A 121 2.13 -6.18 -15.61
CA SER A 121 1.81 -7.40 -16.38
C SER A 121 2.05 -8.64 -15.51
N SER A 122 1.73 -9.82 -16.03
CA SER A 122 1.98 -11.09 -15.35
C SER A 122 3.47 -11.45 -15.18
N SER A 123 4.38 -10.73 -15.84
CA SER A 123 5.82 -10.85 -15.65
C SER A 123 6.40 -9.86 -14.65
N SER A 124 5.61 -8.89 -14.20
CA SER A 124 6.08 -7.87 -13.26
C SER A 124 6.25 -8.41 -11.84
N CYS A 125 7.30 -7.95 -11.19
CA CYS A 125 7.54 -8.13 -9.76
C CYS A 125 7.59 -6.76 -9.09
N ILE A 126 6.62 -6.45 -8.25
CA ILE A 126 6.41 -5.10 -7.71
C ILE A 126 6.69 -5.08 -6.22
N LEU A 127 7.52 -4.14 -5.76
CA LEU A 127 7.76 -3.84 -4.34
C LEU A 127 7.10 -2.50 -3.96
N PRO A 128 5.84 -2.52 -3.47
CA PRO A 128 5.16 -1.32 -3.02
C PRO A 128 5.56 -0.99 -1.57
N VAL A 129 6.56 -0.13 -1.40
CA VAL A 129 6.93 0.40 -0.08
C VAL A 129 5.97 1.55 0.29
N VAL A 130 4.68 1.26 0.16
CA VAL A 130 3.58 2.19 0.45
C VAL A 130 2.59 1.48 1.37
N PRO A 131 2.20 2.09 2.51
CA PRO A 131 1.29 1.44 3.45
C PRO A 131 -0.08 1.10 2.84
N MET A 132 -0.60 -0.09 3.15
CA MET A 132 -1.92 -0.52 2.69
C MET A 132 -3.05 0.40 3.17
N PHE A 133 -2.91 1.02 4.35
CA PHE A 133 -3.89 1.97 4.88
C PHE A 133 -3.89 3.32 4.15
N HIS A 134 -2.86 3.65 3.37
CA HIS A 134 -2.80 4.88 2.59
C HIS A 134 -3.24 4.62 1.16
N VAL A 135 -4.49 4.95 0.87
CA VAL A 135 -5.16 4.75 -0.42
C VAL A 135 -4.91 3.36 -1.03
N ASN A 136 -4.98 2.34 -0.15
CA ASN A 136 -4.79 0.92 -0.50
C ASN A 136 -3.45 0.67 -1.22
N ALA A 137 -2.35 1.17 -0.66
CA ALA A 137 -1.01 1.12 -1.28
C ALA A 137 -1.04 1.61 -2.75
N TRP A 138 -1.64 2.77 -2.97
CA TRP A 138 -1.83 3.39 -4.29
C TRP A 138 -2.54 2.47 -5.31
N GLY A 139 -3.42 1.58 -4.83
CA GLY A 139 -4.21 0.66 -5.65
C GLY A 139 -3.43 -0.50 -6.28
N ILE A 140 -2.16 -0.67 -5.95
CA ILE A 140 -1.30 -1.73 -6.51
C ILE A 140 -1.78 -3.15 -6.20
N PRO A 141 -2.33 -3.47 -5.02
CA PRO A 141 -2.89 -4.80 -4.79
C PRO A 141 -3.98 -5.19 -5.79
N TYR A 142 -4.81 -4.23 -6.19
CA TYR A 142 -5.85 -4.46 -7.22
C TYR A 142 -5.24 -4.63 -8.61
N ALA A 143 -4.28 -3.79 -8.97
CA ALA A 143 -3.57 -3.90 -10.24
C ALA A 143 -2.80 -5.23 -10.34
N GLY A 144 -2.07 -5.60 -9.28
CA GLY A 144 -1.34 -6.86 -9.21
C GLY A 144 -2.25 -8.08 -9.37
N ALA A 145 -3.38 -8.10 -8.66
CA ALA A 145 -4.36 -9.18 -8.80
C ALA A 145 -4.99 -9.22 -10.22
N MET A 146 -5.32 -8.06 -10.80
CA MET A 146 -5.93 -7.97 -12.13
C MET A 146 -5.00 -8.49 -13.24
N PHE A 147 -3.71 -8.23 -13.15
CA PHE A 147 -2.73 -8.55 -14.20
C PHE A 147 -1.85 -9.76 -13.87
N GLY A 148 -2.01 -10.37 -12.68
CA GLY A 148 -1.25 -11.55 -12.27
C GLY A 148 0.21 -11.25 -11.92
N ALA A 149 0.51 -10.02 -11.47
CA ALA A 149 1.86 -9.63 -11.08
C ALA A 149 2.26 -10.22 -9.71
N LYS A 150 3.56 -10.49 -9.52
CA LYS A 150 4.11 -10.81 -8.20
C LYS A 150 4.16 -9.54 -7.36
N LEU A 151 3.60 -9.58 -6.15
CA LEU A 151 3.70 -8.50 -5.18
C LEU A 151 4.62 -8.91 -4.03
N VAL A 152 5.58 -8.05 -3.72
CA VAL A 152 6.52 -8.21 -2.59
C VAL A 152 6.17 -7.18 -1.54
N PHE A 153 5.55 -7.60 -0.44
CA PHE A 153 5.20 -6.67 0.63
C PHE A 153 6.34 -6.55 1.62
N PRO A 154 6.80 -5.32 1.92
CA PRO A 154 7.80 -5.11 2.95
C PRO A 154 7.20 -5.40 4.33
N GLY A 155 8.05 -5.90 5.23
CA GLY A 155 7.73 -5.97 6.66
C GLY A 155 7.76 -4.58 7.32
N PRO A 156 7.86 -4.52 8.65
CA PRO A 156 7.88 -3.26 9.38
C PRO A 156 9.18 -2.44 9.20
N ALA A 157 10.27 -3.07 8.75
CA ALA A 157 11.56 -2.41 8.54
C ALA A 157 11.62 -1.81 7.13
N LEU A 158 11.61 -0.48 7.05
CA LEU A 158 11.62 0.29 5.80
C LEU A 158 12.88 1.14 5.65
N ASP A 159 13.93 0.83 6.40
CA ASP A 159 15.26 1.42 6.21
C ASP A 159 15.93 0.92 4.93
N GLY A 160 16.96 1.64 4.48
CA GLY A 160 17.60 1.38 3.20
C GLY A 160 18.17 -0.04 3.07
N ALA A 161 18.72 -0.61 4.15
CA ALA A 161 19.28 -1.96 4.13
C ALA A 161 18.19 -3.02 3.98
N SER A 162 17.12 -2.92 4.77
CA SER A 162 15.97 -3.85 4.72
C SER A 162 15.24 -3.80 3.38
N VAL A 163 15.06 -2.60 2.80
CA VAL A 163 14.48 -2.44 1.47
C VAL A 163 15.40 -3.04 0.40
N TYR A 164 16.72 -2.82 0.50
CA TYR A 164 17.67 -3.40 -0.43
C TYR A 164 17.72 -4.93 -0.35
N GLU A 165 17.65 -5.50 0.84
CA GLU A 165 17.60 -6.96 1.04
C GLU A 165 16.40 -7.58 0.29
N LEU A 166 15.23 -6.94 0.33
CA LEU A 166 14.06 -7.38 -0.45
C LEU A 166 14.30 -7.26 -1.95
N ILE A 167 14.92 -6.16 -2.40
CA ILE A 167 15.27 -5.97 -3.82
C ILE A 167 16.23 -7.06 -4.28
N ASP A 168 17.25 -7.36 -3.50
CA ASP A 168 18.24 -8.37 -3.85
C ASP A 168 17.67 -9.80 -3.86
N ASN A 169 16.81 -10.13 -2.90
CA ASN A 169 16.21 -11.46 -2.80
C ASN A 169 15.08 -11.69 -3.82
N GLU A 170 14.19 -10.72 -4.00
CA GLU A 170 12.94 -10.88 -4.75
C GLU A 170 13.00 -10.38 -6.19
N LYS A 171 14.04 -9.58 -6.53
CA LYS A 171 14.33 -9.03 -7.86
C LYS A 171 13.13 -8.28 -8.47
N PRO A 172 12.56 -7.27 -7.78
CA PRO A 172 11.48 -6.47 -8.36
C PRO A 172 11.98 -5.62 -9.52
N ASP A 173 11.14 -5.52 -10.57
CA ASP A 173 11.33 -4.62 -11.71
C ASP A 173 10.73 -3.23 -11.45
N LEU A 174 9.74 -3.14 -10.56
CA LEU A 174 9.04 -1.91 -10.20
C LEU A 174 9.07 -1.67 -8.68
N LEU A 175 9.59 -0.51 -8.30
CA LEU A 175 9.55 -0.03 -6.91
C LEU A 175 8.53 1.09 -6.77
N MET A 176 7.81 1.16 -5.64
CA MET A 176 6.87 2.26 -5.37
C MET A 176 7.02 2.75 -3.93
N GLY A 177 7.23 4.06 -3.76
CA GLY A 177 7.43 4.62 -2.42
C GLY A 177 7.46 6.13 -2.38
N VAL A 178 7.68 6.66 -1.18
CA VAL A 178 7.81 8.09 -0.92
C VAL A 178 9.28 8.53 -0.90
N PRO A 179 9.59 9.83 -1.09
CA PRO A 179 10.98 10.29 -1.18
C PRO A 179 11.86 9.90 0.01
N THR A 180 11.31 9.83 1.22
CA THR A 180 12.10 9.46 2.41
C THR A 180 12.60 8.02 2.36
N VAL A 181 11.83 7.09 1.79
CA VAL A 181 12.24 5.70 1.57
C VAL A 181 13.39 5.65 0.56
N TRP A 182 13.24 6.36 -0.56
CA TRP A 182 14.25 6.39 -1.61
C TRP A 182 15.56 7.05 -1.16
N LEU A 183 15.50 8.08 -0.32
CA LEU A 183 16.70 8.67 0.28
C LEU A 183 17.45 7.64 1.15
N GLY A 184 16.72 6.88 1.98
CA GLY A 184 17.33 5.82 2.79
C GLY A 184 17.97 4.72 1.93
N LEU A 185 17.29 4.31 0.85
CA LEU A 185 17.83 3.32 -0.10
C LEU A 185 19.09 3.84 -0.79
N LEU A 186 19.07 5.05 -1.36
CA LEU A 186 20.23 5.64 -2.04
C LEU A 186 21.42 5.82 -1.09
N GLN A 187 21.17 6.21 0.16
CA GLN A 187 22.24 6.28 1.16
C GLN A 187 22.88 4.91 1.38
N HIS A 188 22.08 3.86 1.56
CA HIS A 188 22.59 2.50 1.72
C HIS A 188 23.41 2.04 0.50
N LEU A 189 22.91 2.26 -0.70
CA LEU A 189 23.60 1.91 -1.95
C LEU A 189 24.96 2.62 -2.08
N ASN A 190 25.03 3.90 -1.71
CA ASN A 190 26.26 4.66 -1.71
C ASN A 190 27.28 4.16 -0.67
N GLU A 191 26.83 3.77 0.53
CA GLU A 191 27.69 3.26 1.60
C GLU A 191 28.25 1.86 1.28
N THR A 192 27.48 1.05 0.54
CA THR A 192 27.81 -0.35 0.26
C THR A 192 28.34 -0.59 -1.15
N ASN A 193 28.31 0.44 -2.03
CA ASN A 193 28.61 0.35 -3.46
C ASN A 193 27.78 -0.71 -4.20
N GLN A 194 26.52 -0.87 -3.81
CA GLN A 194 25.55 -1.76 -4.44
C GLN A 194 24.75 -1.03 -5.52
N THR A 195 24.13 -1.80 -6.41
CA THR A 195 23.37 -1.31 -7.58
C THR A 195 21.95 -1.88 -7.60
N LEU A 196 21.10 -1.36 -8.48
CA LEU A 196 19.71 -1.77 -8.66
C LEU A 196 19.49 -2.49 -10.00
N ASP A 197 20.34 -3.44 -10.34
CA ASP A 197 20.42 -4.05 -11.69
C ASP A 197 19.11 -4.73 -12.17
N CYS A 198 18.21 -5.10 -11.27
CA CYS A 198 16.92 -5.72 -11.61
C CYS A 198 15.78 -4.70 -11.75
N VAL A 199 15.98 -3.47 -11.30
CA VAL A 199 14.92 -2.45 -11.24
C VAL A 199 14.89 -1.63 -12.52
N GLU A 200 13.76 -1.61 -13.20
CA GLU A 200 13.56 -0.77 -14.40
C GLU A 200 12.98 0.60 -14.05
N THR A 201 12.05 0.62 -13.10
CA THR A 201 11.31 1.83 -12.72
C THR A 201 11.15 1.92 -11.21
N ALA A 202 11.39 3.11 -10.67
CA ALA A 202 10.97 3.47 -9.32
C ALA A 202 9.93 4.58 -9.40
N LEU A 203 8.76 4.38 -8.80
CA LEU A 203 7.72 5.39 -8.69
C LEU A 203 7.87 6.13 -7.37
N VAL A 204 7.87 7.46 -7.44
CA VAL A 204 7.90 8.34 -6.28
C VAL A 204 6.65 9.21 -6.27
N GLY A 205 6.00 9.30 -5.10
CA GLY A 205 4.79 10.10 -4.92
C GLY A 205 4.63 10.56 -3.47
N GLY A 206 3.49 11.18 -3.17
CA GLY A 206 3.18 11.70 -1.84
C GLY A 206 3.81 13.06 -1.52
N SER A 207 4.99 13.35 -2.06
CA SER A 207 5.62 14.67 -2.04
C SER A 207 6.57 14.84 -3.23
N ALA A 208 7.07 16.07 -3.45
CA ALA A 208 7.96 16.36 -4.57
C ALA A 208 9.30 15.60 -4.43
N ALA A 209 9.73 14.94 -5.50
CA ALA A 209 11.04 14.32 -5.59
C ALA A 209 12.12 15.39 -5.78
N PRO A 210 13.20 15.40 -4.97
CA PRO A 210 14.35 16.26 -5.21
C PRO A 210 15.02 15.92 -6.55
N ARG A 211 15.46 16.95 -7.29
CA ARG A 211 16.16 16.76 -8.56
C ARG A 211 17.37 15.83 -8.43
N ALA A 212 18.15 15.98 -7.36
CA ALA A 212 19.33 15.16 -7.11
C ALA A 212 18.97 13.66 -6.97
N MET A 213 17.81 13.35 -6.39
CA MET A 213 17.31 11.97 -6.30
C MET A 213 17.01 11.40 -7.69
N ILE A 214 16.33 12.18 -8.55
CA ILE A 214 16.01 11.76 -9.92
C ILE A 214 17.31 11.45 -10.68
N GLN A 215 18.27 12.39 -10.64
CA GLN A 215 19.57 12.22 -11.28
C GLN A 215 20.33 10.99 -10.75
N GLU A 216 20.30 10.76 -9.47
CA GLU A 216 21.04 9.63 -8.88
C GLU A 216 20.46 8.27 -9.29
N PHE A 217 19.14 8.11 -9.31
CA PHE A 217 18.50 6.91 -9.83
C PHE A 217 18.84 6.67 -11.30
N GLU A 218 18.75 7.71 -12.13
CA GLU A 218 18.97 7.59 -13.57
C GLU A 218 20.46 7.45 -13.93
N GLU A 219 21.35 8.28 -13.37
CA GLU A 219 22.78 8.33 -13.76
C GLU A 219 23.62 7.21 -13.13
N LYS A 220 23.30 6.78 -11.88
CA LYS A 220 24.10 5.76 -11.18
C LYS A 220 23.52 4.37 -11.27
N HIS A 221 22.20 4.23 -11.36
CA HIS A 221 21.53 2.94 -11.27
C HIS A 221 20.76 2.56 -12.53
N ASP A 222 20.69 3.42 -13.54
CA ASP A 222 19.92 3.25 -14.79
C ASP A 222 18.43 2.94 -14.54
N VAL A 223 17.87 3.50 -13.46
CA VAL A 223 16.48 3.34 -13.04
C VAL A 223 15.69 4.59 -13.38
N PHE A 224 14.61 4.44 -14.16
CA PHE A 224 13.71 5.56 -14.42
C PHE A 224 12.94 5.94 -13.17
N LEU A 225 13.17 7.14 -12.62
CA LEU A 225 12.40 7.65 -11.48
C LEU A 225 11.14 8.38 -11.98
N MET A 226 10.02 7.66 -12.01
CA MET A 226 8.71 8.20 -12.35
C MET A 226 8.13 9.01 -11.18
N HIS A 227 7.80 10.27 -11.41
CA HIS A 227 7.12 11.09 -10.41
C HIS A 227 5.61 11.04 -10.63
N GLY A 228 4.88 10.51 -9.64
CA GLY A 228 3.43 10.49 -9.60
C GLY A 228 2.86 11.56 -8.67
N TRP A 229 1.77 12.21 -9.09
CA TRP A 229 0.97 13.06 -8.23
C TRP A 229 -0.47 12.56 -8.17
N GLY A 230 -1.03 12.55 -6.97
CA GLY A 230 -2.40 12.13 -6.74
C GLY A 230 -2.94 12.61 -5.40
N MET A 231 -4.19 12.31 -5.16
CA MET A 231 -4.91 12.59 -3.92
C MET A 231 -5.84 11.43 -3.61
N THR A 232 -6.15 11.23 -2.34
CA THR A 232 -7.13 10.19 -1.93
C THR A 232 -8.44 10.35 -2.71
N GLU A 233 -8.90 11.59 -2.89
CA GLU A 233 -10.14 11.94 -3.61
C GLU A 233 -10.10 11.67 -5.13
N MET A 234 -8.95 11.31 -5.69
CA MET A 234 -8.74 11.04 -7.13
C MET A 234 -8.61 9.55 -7.45
N SER A 235 -8.74 8.66 -6.49
CA SER A 235 -8.76 7.18 -6.57
C SER A 235 -7.43 6.45 -6.87
N PRO A 236 -6.21 6.87 -6.51
CA PRO A 236 -5.69 8.17 -6.16
C PRO A 236 -4.96 8.92 -7.28
N LEU A 237 -4.60 8.27 -8.43
CA LEU A 237 -3.69 8.82 -9.44
C LEU A 237 -4.28 10.02 -10.20
N GLY A 238 -3.60 11.16 -10.13
CA GLY A 238 -3.90 12.35 -10.92
C GLY A 238 -3.02 12.46 -12.16
N THR A 239 -1.69 12.45 -11.98
CA THR A 239 -0.72 12.53 -13.08
C THR A 239 0.50 11.65 -12.79
N ALA A 240 1.17 11.20 -13.84
CA ALA A 240 2.47 10.54 -13.76
C ALA A 240 3.39 11.07 -14.87
N THR A 241 4.68 11.18 -14.56
CA THR A 241 5.69 11.52 -15.57
C THR A 241 5.90 10.34 -16.50
N SER A 242 5.94 10.58 -17.81
CA SER A 242 6.42 9.62 -18.79
C SER A 242 7.51 10.26 -19.64
N ARG A 243 8.49 9.47 -20.07
CA ARG A 243 9.51 9.95 -21.04
C ARG A 243 8.85 10.13 -22.40
N THR A 244 9.06 11.30 -23.00
CA THR A 244 8.77 11.54 -24.41
C THR A 244 9.99 11.19 -25.24
N LYS A 245 9.79 10.96 -26.54
CA LYS A 245 10.91 10.70 -27.46
C LYS A 245 11.97 11.79 -27.46
N GLU A 246 11.54 13.05 -27.29
CA GLU A 246 12.44 14.20 -27.20
C GLU A 246 13.28 14.18 -25.91
N MET A 247 12.75 13.63 -24.82
CA MET A 247 13.48 13.48 -23.55
C MET A 247 14.44 12.30 -23.56
N GLU A 248 14.18 11.28 -24.39
CA GLU A 248 15.08 10.13 -24.57
C GLU A 248 16.30 10.51 -25.44
N ASP A 249 16.15 11.52 -26.32
CA ASP A 249 17.18 12.01 -27.22
C ASP A 249 18.07 13.12 -26.59
N MET A 250 17.77 13.58 -25.36
CA MET A 250 18.52 14.62 -24.62
C MET A 250 19.57 14.04 -23.68
#